data_21c1d2bfcfbaf365373863629dc292e9
#
_entry.id   21c1d2bfcfbaf365373863629dc292e9
#
_cell.length_a   1.000
_cell.length_b   1.000
_cell.length_c   1.000
_cell.angle_alpha   90.00
_cell.angle_beta   90.00
_cell.angle_gamma   90.00
#
_symmetry.space_group_name_H-M   'P 1'
#
loop_
_entity.id
_entity.type
_entity.pdbx_description
1 polymer ?
#
loop_
_entity_poly.entity_id
_entity_poly.type
_entity_poly.pdbx_seq_one_letter_code
_entity_poly.pdbx_strand_id
1 'polypeptide(L)'
;MTTPYASRASRLAALQWIAVAILAATVAAVAPHVIPRGKPARHAEVLSIGPAVGMPGAPATSTSGLLQRIDDMEGRLRAQPDDTGAAVLLADALLRQARATNDGRPAGRASEVLNAALKEHPGQYDVLRMLGAIYLSQHRFRDALEIARRSRDLRPDDAWNYGVMGDAQVELGEYSDAFDAFDKMMALRPNAAAYARVAYARELQGDADGALAAMQRAAKATAPNDPEAQAWYAAQTGELYLKLHQVDNADREFRRAVFLFPNYPLAVIGQGKVRVARGDREGALAIYLEQLKRTPTLDLAARIGDLYATRGDAAQSEHYYQLAEDLAGPGVVQTEANLALYLADHDRKVSDAVTIAEAVAAKRHDIFTEDALAWAYYKAGRVKDAYAASQLALRTGTRDETLLARADRIRAATARGVSRDR
;
A
#
# COMPACT_ATOMS: atom_id res chain seq x y z
N MET A 1 -17.06 8.63 -71.30
CA MET A 1 -16.97 7.52 -70.29
C MET A 1 -15.66 7.68 -69.54
N THR A 2 -15.67 8.34 -68.41
CA THR A 2 -14.50 8.54 -67.58
C THR A 2 -14.80 8.06 -66.18
N THR A 3 -14.19 6.94 -65.80
CA THR A 3 -14.24 6.38 -64.43
C THR A 3 -13.39 7.21 -63.50
N PRO A 4 -13.84 7.60 -62.33
CA PRO A 4 -13.02 8.34 -61.37
C PRO A 4 -12.05 7.43 -60.62
N TYR A 5 -10.78 7.76 -60.66
CA TYR A 5 -9.69 7.17 -59.87
C TYR A 5 -9.87 7.53 -58.40
N ALA A 6 -10.28 6.60 -57.56
CA ALA A 6 -10.23 6.77 -56.11
C ALA A 6 -8.76 6.78 -55.67
N SER A 7 -8.32 7.86 -54.99
CA SER A 7 -6.94 8.07 -54.60
C SER A 7 -6.46 7.02 -53.57
N ARG A 8 -5.19 6.63 -53.65
CA ARG A 8 -4.52 5.72 -52.71
C ARG A 8 -4.62 6.14 -51.24
N ALA A 9 -4.80 7.42 -50.99
CA ALA A 9 -4.94 8.01 -49.67
C ALA A 9 -6.25 7.59 -48.93
N SER A 10 -7.36 7.42 -49.69
CA SER A 10 -8.64 6.99 -49.09
C SER A 10 -8.66 5.51 -48.69
N ARG A 11 -7.87 4.66 -49.35
CA ARG A 11 -7.75 3.24 -48.98
C ARG A 11 -6.86 3.00 -47.78
N LEU A 12 -5.81 3.80 -47.59
CA LEU A 12 -4.97 3.76 -46.39
C LEU A 12 -5.70 4.27 -45.14
N ALA A 13 -6.50 5.33 -45.25
CA ALA A 13 -7.31 5.83 -44.15
C ALA A 13 -8.39 4.80 -43.73
N ALA A 14 -9.05 4.12 -44.70
CA ALA A 14 -10.02 3.09 -44.37
C ALA A 14 -9.39 1.86 -43.69
N LEU A 15 -8.17 1.47 -44.06
CA LEU A 15 -7.42 0.37 -43.41
C LEU A 15 -6.95 0.75 -42.01
N GLN A 16 -6.60 2.02 -41.78
CA GLN A 16 -6.26 2.49 -40.42
C GLN A 16 -7.46 2.47 -39.49
N TRP A 17 -8.65 2.85 -39.93
CA TRP A 17 -9.87 2.80 -39.14
C TRP A 17 -10.35 1.35 -38.85
N ILE A 18 -10.15 0.43 -39.80
CA ILE A 18 -10.42 -0.99 -39.58
C ILE A 18 -9.44 -1.59 -38.53
N ALA A 19 -8.16 -1.21 -38.58
CA ALA A 19 -7.18 -1.68 -37.59
C ALA A 19 -7.49 -1.14 -36.18
N VAL A 20 -7.91 0.13 -36.06
CA VAL A 20 -8.32 0.73 -34.78
C VAL A 20 -9.63 0.08 -34.26
N ALA A 21 -10.58 -0.20 -35.13
CA ALA A 21 -11.83 -0.89 -34.75
C ALA A 21 -11.60 -2.34 -34.33
N ILE A 22 -10.66 -3.05 -34.96
CA ILE A 22 -10.28 -4.42 -34.55
C ILE A 22 -9.53 -4.39 -33.22
N LEU A 23 -8.66 -3.40 -32.98
CA LEU A 23 -7.95 -3.25 -31.72
C LEU A 23 -8.92 -2.88 -30.58
N ALA A 24 -9.88 -2.00 -30.83
CA ALA A 24 -10.91 -1.64 -29.85
C ALA A 24 -11.86 -2.82 -29.58
N ALA A 25 -12.24 -3.60 -30.59
CA ALA A 25 -13.09 -4.78 -30.43
C ALA A 25 -12.34 -5.92 -29.68
N THR A 26 -11.03 -6.09 -29.90
CA THR A 26 -10.22 -7.08 -29.16
C THR A 26 -10.02 -6.68 -27.69
N VAL A 27 -9.85 -5.38 -27.38
CA VAL A 27 -9.77 -4.90 -25.99
C VAL A 27 -11.13 -5.05 -25.28
N ALA A 28 -12.24 -4.73 -25.93
CA ALA A 28 -13.58 -4.90 -25.38
C ALA A 28 -14.00 -6.38 -25.24
N ALA A 29 -13.52 -7.26 -26.14
CA ALA A 29 -13.84 -8.69 -26.10
C ALA A 29 -12.95 -9.47 -25.10
N VAL A 30 -11.75 -8.97 -24.78
CA VAL A 30 -10.81 -9.64 -23.86
C VAL A 30 -11.07 -9.26 -22.40
N ALA A 31 -11.56 -8.04 -22.12
CA ALA A 31 -11.81 -7.59 -20.75
C ALA A 31 -12.79 -8.48 -19.95
N PRO A 32 -13.90 -9.01 -20.51
CA PRO A 32 -14.82 -9.88 -19.77
C PRO A 32 -14.33 -11.33 -19.63
N HIS A 33 -13.32 -11.75 -20.39
CA HIS A 33 -12.92 -13.17 -20.47
C HIS A 33 -11.64 -13.50 -19.70
N VAL A 34 -10.93 -12.49 -19.17
CA VAL A 34 -9.63 -12.66 -18.49
C VAL A 34 -9.77 -12.77 -16.99
N ILE A 35 -10.91 -12.37 -16.41
CA ILE A 35 -11.16 -12.61 -15.00
C ILE A 35 -11.79 -14.02 -14.87
N PRO A 36 -11.14 -14.96 -14.17
CA PRO A 36 -11.72 -16.29 -13.95
C PRO A 36 -13.11 -16.14 -13.34
N ARG A 37 -14.11 -16.87 -13.87
CA ARG A 37 -15.47 -16.90 -13.31
C ARG A 37 -15.57 -17.59 -11.93
N GLY A 38 -14.44 -17.94 -11.30
CA GLY A 38 -14.35 -18.32 -9.90
C GLY A 38 -14.27 -17.06 -9.02
N LYS A 39 -14.78 -17.11 -7.81
CA LYS A 39 -14.56 -16.04 -6.82
C LYS A 39 -13.06 -15.70 -6.81
N PRO A 40 -12.65 -14.45 -7.06
CA PRO A 40 -11.24 -14.10 -7.06
C PRO A 40 -10.64 -14.51 -5.71
N ALA A 41 -9.45 -15.09 -5.75
CA ALA A 41 -8.74 -15.41 -4.52
C ALA A 41 -8.54 -14.09 -3.76
N ARG A 42 -9.08 -14.02 -2.54
CA ARG A 42 -8.99 -12.83 -1.70
C ARG A 42 -7.55 -12.69 -1.27
N HIS A 43 -6.88 -11.65 -1.73
CA HIS A 43 -5.54 -11.30 -1.29
C HIS A 43 -5.65 -10.24 -0.20
N ALA A 44 -5.09 -10.53 0.97
CA ALA A 44 -4.89 -9.51 1.99
C ALA A 44 -3.85 -8.51 1.47
N GLU A 45 -4.19 -7.23 1.51
CA GLU A 45 -3.25 -6.17 1.19
C GLU A 45 -2.13 -6.14 2.25
N VAL A 46 -0.89 -5.99 1.82
CA VAL A 46 0.27 -5.99 2.72
C VAL A 46 0.63 -4.55 3.03
N LEU A 47 0.72 -4.21 4.33
CA LEU A 47 1.28 -2.93 4.72
C LEU A 47 2.70 -2.82 4.16
N SER A 48 2.99 -1.74 3.44
CA SER A 48 4.31 -1.49 2.87
C SER A 48 5.31 -1.05 3.95
N ILE A 49 5.59 -1.96 4.89
CA ILE A 49 6.63 -1.75 5.89
C ILE A 49 7.98 -1.83 5.19
N GLY A 50 8.85 -0.88 5.50
CA GLY A 50 10.21 -0.86 4.97
C GLY A 50 10.95 -2.18 5.18
N PRO A 51 11.94 -2.48 4.34
CA PRO A 51 12.70 -3.72 4.42
C PRO A 51 13.31 -3.94 5.80
N ALA A 52 13.27 -5.17 6.28
CA ALA A 52 13.91 -5.59 7.52
C ALA A 52 15.44 -5.53 7.35
N VAL A 53 16.06 -4.49 7.92
CA VAL A 53 17.52 -4.32 7.86
C VAL A 53 18.20 -5.04 9.03
N GLY A 54 19.23 -5.81 8.71
CA GLY A 54 20.06 -6.49 9.72
C GLY A 54 19.58 -7.88 10.12
N MET A 55 18.66 -8.49 9.35
CA MET A 55 18.36 -9.90 9.48
C MET A 55 19.47 -10.76 8.82
N PRO A 56 19.86 -11.89 9.43
CA PRO A 56 20.84 -12.79 8.83
C PRO A 56 20.27 -13.42 7.55
N GLY A 57 21.04 -13.34 6.50
CA GLY A 57 20.73 -13.95 5.20
C GLY A 57 21.05 -13.03 4.03
N ALA A 58 21.60 -13.57 2.95
CA ALA A 58 21.83 -12.79 1.74
C ALA A 58 20.49 -12.43 1.10
N PRO A 59 20.29 -11.16 0.67
CA PRO A 59 19.05 -10.78 0.00
C PRO A 59 18.88 -11.56 -1.30
N ALA A 60 17.62 -11.94 -1.60
CA ALA A 60 17.33 -12.56 -2.89
C ALA A 60 17.33 -11.47 -3.97
N THR A 61 18.03 -11.74 -5.06
CA THR A 61 18.21 -10.79 -6.16
C THR A 61 17.04 -10.80 -7.15
N SER A 62 16.09 -11.73 -6.99
CA SER A 62 14.95 -11.91 -7.89
C SER A 62 13.81 -12.67 -7.19
N THR A 63 12.64 -12.68 -7.81
CA THR A 63 11.50 -13.50 -7.35
C THR A 63 11.85 -15.00 -7.32
N SER A 64 12.59 -15.52 -8.30
CA SER A 64 13.04 -16.91 -8.30
C SER A 64 14.00 -17.22 -7.16
N GLY A 65 14.90 -16.29 -6.83
CA GLY A 65 15.80 -16.44 -5.68
C GLY A 65 15.06 -16.41 -4.34
N LEU A 66 13.95 -15.66 -4.23
CA LEU A 66 13.07 -15.72 -3.06
C LEU A 66 12.41 -17.10 -2.90
N LEU A 67 11.86 -17.65 -4.01
CA LEU A 67 11.23 -18.98 -3.99
C LEU A 67 12.23 -20.06 -3.63
N GLN A 68 13.43 -20.04 -4.22
CA GLN A 68 14.50 -21.00 -3.87
C GLN A 68 14.85 -20.95 -2.38
N ARG A 69 14.98 -19.74 -1.81
CA ARG A 69 15.26 -19.60 -0.36
C ARG A 69 14.14 -20.17 0.51
N ILE A 70 12.88 -19.93 0.12
CA ILE A 70 11.71 -20.48 0.83
C ILE A 70 11.82 -22.01 0.84
N ASP A 71 12.04 -22.64 -0.33
CA ASP A 71 12.18 -24.09 -0.46
C ASP A 71 13.33 -24.65 0.38
N ASP A 72 14.50 -23.98 0.36
CA ASP A 72 15.66 -24.37 1.15
C ASP A 72 15.39 -24.34 2.66
N MET A 73 14.74 -23.25 3.15
CA MET A 73 14.42 -23.12 4.58
C MET A 73 13.31 -24.06 5.02
N GLU A 74 12.31 -24.32 4.19
CA GLU A 74 11.31 -25.36 4.44
C GLU A 74 11.93 -26.75 4.49
N GLY A 75 12.91 -27.04 3.62
CA GLY A 75 13.70 -28.28 3.64
C GLY A 75 14.44 -28.45 4.98
N ARG A 76 15.08 -27.39 5.46
CA ARG A 76 15.75 -27.40 6.76
C ARG A 76 14.79 -27.65 7.93
N LEU A 77 13.64 -26.97 7.96
CA LEU A 77 12.64 -27.16 9.01
C LEU A 77 12.00 -28.53 8.97
N ARG A 78 11.85 -29.16 7.79
CA ARG A 78 11.41 -30.58 7.71
C ARG A 78 12.45 -31.53 8.31
N ALA A 79 13.74 -31.24 8.14
CA ALA A 79 14.83 -32.05 8.71
C ALA A 79 15.07 -31.78 10.21
N GLN A 80 14.89 -30.53 10.64
CA GLN A 80 15.12 -30.06 12.01
C GLN A 80 13.99 -29.08 12.39
N PRO A 81 12.83 -29.56 12.92
CA PRO A 81 11.67 -28.73 13.22
C PRO A 81 11.90 -27.67 14.31
N ASP A 82 12.93 -27.81 15.14
CA ASP A 82 13.35 -26.90 16.20
C ASP A 82 14.41 -25.89 15.76
N ASP A 83 14.82 -25.85 14.47
CA ASP A 83 15.77 -24.87 13.92
C ASP A 83 15.13 -23.46 13.87
N THR A 84 15.21 -22.73 14.99
CA THR A 84 14.70 -21.35 15.09
C THR A 84 15.37 -20.39 14.10
N GLY A 85 16.64 -20.66 13.73
CA GLY A 85 17.34 -19.86 12.70
C GLY A 85 16.71 -20.03 11.31
N ALA A 86 16.40 -21.29 10.93
CA ALA A 86 15.67 -21.55 9.68
C ALA A 86 14.28 -20.94 9.70
N ALA A 87 13.56 -20.99 10.83
CA ALA A 87 12.24 -20.37 10.98
C ALA A 87 12.27 -18.85 10.73
N VAL A 88 13.26 -18.16 11.30
CA VAL A 88 13.45 -16.71 11.12
C VAL A 88 13.81 -16.37 9.66
N LEU A 89 14.69 -17.13 9.03
CA LEU A 89 15.08 -16.91 7.63
C LEU A 89 13.95 -17.20 6.65
N LEU A 90 13.12 -18.22 6.94
CA LEU A 90 11.90 -18.49 6.19
C LEU A 90 10.91 -17.34 6.30
N ALA A 91 10.70 -16.84 7.52
CA ALA A 91 9.79 -15.73 7.76
C ALA A 91 10.22 -14.44 7.05
N ASP A 92 11.53 -14.11 7.03
CA ASP A 92 12.06 -12.99 6.24
C ASP A 92 11.79 -13.16 4.74
N ALA A 93 12.06 -14.35 4.19
CA ALA A 93 11.84 -14.62 2.77
C ALA A 93 10.35 -14.55 2.41
N LEU A 94 9.46 -15.05 3.25
CA LEU A 94 8.01 -14.98 3.08
C LEU A 94 7.49 -13.54 3.17
N LEU A 95 8.03 -12.71 4.08
CA LEU A 95 7.66 -11.30 4.17
C LEU A 95 8.10 -10.52 2.92
N ARG A 96 9.31 -10.79 2.41
CA ARG A 96 9.78 -10.21 1.14
C ARG A 96 8.93 -10.66 -0.05
N GLN A 97 8.54 -11.94 -0.09
CA GLN A 97 7.60 -12.43 -1.10
C GLN A 97 6.26 -11.70 -1.03
N ALA A 98 5.71 -11.52 0.18
CA ALA A 98 4.47 -10.78 0.37
C ALA A 98 4.53 -9.37 -0.21
N ARG A 99 5.63 -8.62 0.02
CA ARG A 99 5.82 -7.29 -0.57
C ARG A 99 6.00 -7.34 -2.10
N ALA A 100 6.82 -8.28 -2.58
CA ALA A 100 7.12 -8.40 -4.01
C ALA A 100 5.92 -8.82 -4.86
N THR A 101 4.93 -9.49 -4.25
CA THR A 101 3.71 -9.95 -4.92
C THR A 101 2.45 -9.16 -4.51
N ASN A 102 2.55 -8.31 -3.48
CA ASN A 102 1.40 -7.67 -2.83
C ASN A 102 0.33 -8.69 -2.40
N ASP A 103 0.77 -9.84 -1.85
CA ASP A 103 -0.08 -10.94 -1.39
C ASP A 103 0.23 -11.23 0.08
N GLY A 104 -0.78 -11.11 0.95
CA GLY A 104 -0.63 -11.32 2.39
C GLY A 104 -0.49 -12.78 2.84
N ARG A 105 -0.79 -13.75 1.98
CA ARG A 105 -0.74 -15.19 2.35
C ARG A 105 0.65 -15.66 2.81
N PRO A 106 1.77 -15.27 2.19
CA PRO A 106 3.09 -15.61 2.70
C PRO A 106 3.35 -15.06 4.12
N ALA A 107 2.87 -13.86 4.44
CA ALA A 107 3.00 -13.31 5.80
C ALA A 107 2.17 -14.13 6.82
N GLY A 108 1.02 -14.67 6.42
CA GLY A 108 0.24 -15.62 7.23
C GLY A 108 1.06 -16.86 7.60
N ARG A 109 1.67 -17.50 6.59
CA ARG A 109 2.57 -18.66 6.81
C ARG A 109 3.76 -18.31 7.71
N ALA A 110 4.36 -17.13 7.52
CA ALA A 110 5.47 -16.67 8.36
C ALA A 110 5.08 -16.56 9.82
N SER A 111 3.89 -16.03 10.13
CA SER A 111 3.40 -15.96 11.52
C SER A 111 3.15 -17.34 12.13
N GLU A 112 2.63 -18.30 11.38
CA GLU A 112 2.43 -19.68 11.83
C GLU A 112 3.76 -20.34 12.21
N VAL A 113 4.77 -20.23 11.35
CA VAL A 113 6.12 -20.79 11.59
C VAL A 113 6.76 -20.17 12.82
N LEU A 114 6.74 -18.84 12.95
CA LEU A 114 7.34 -18.15 14.08
C LEU A 114 6.58 -18.39 15.39
N ASN A 115 5.25 -18.48 15.37
CA ASN A 115 4.48 -18.83 16.57
C ASN A 115 4.73 -20.27 17.03
N ALA A 116 4.91 -21.21 16.11
CA ALA A 116 5.33 -22.57 16.45
C ALA A 116 6.71 -22.57 17.13
N ALA A 117 7.69 -21.89 16.54
CA ALA A 117 9.04 -21.75 17.13
C ALA A 117 9.00 -21.05 18.51
N LEU A 118 8.15 -20.01 18.68
CA LEU A 118 8.04 -19.29 19.94
C LEU A 118 7.38 -20.12 21.06
N LYS A 119 6.49 -21.05 20.69
CA LYS A 119 5.85 -21.96 21.65
C LYS A 119 6.87 -22.90 22.28
N GLU A 120 7.81 -23.40 21.48
CA GLU A 120 8.88 -24.29 21.97
C GLU A 120 10.02 -23.50 22.65
N HIS A 121 10.28 -22.26 22.18
CA HIS A 121 11.37 -21.39 22.67
C HIS A 121 10.84 -19.97 23.01
N PRO A 122 10.09 -19.76 24.13
CA PRO A 122 9.40 -18.51 24.43
C PRO A 122 10.27 -17.26 24.57
N GLY A 123 11.56 -17.44 24.86
CA GLY A 123 12.54 -16.36 25.04
C GLY A 123 13.45 -16.14 23.81
N GLN A 124 13.18 -16.80 22.68
CA GLN A 124 14.07 -16.69 21.51
C GLN A 124 13.95 -15.31 20.87
N TYR A 125 14.98 -14.50 21.08
CA TYR A 125 15.01 -13.08 20.68
C TYR A 125 14.75 -12.87 19.19
N ASP A 126 15.43 -13.61 18.30
CA ASP A 126 15.33 -13.41 16.85
C ASP A 126 13.94 -13.78 16.32
N VAL A 127 13.27 -14.75 16.96
CA VAL A 127 11.87 -15.12 16.66
C VAL A 127 10.92 -13.99 17.06
N LEU A 128 11.03 -13.47 18.29
CA LEU A 128 10.23 -12.32 18.74
C LEU A 128 10.43 -11.10 17.84
N ARG A 129 11.68 -10.79 17.57
CA ARG A 129 12.10 -9.68 16.72
C ARG A 129 11.45 -9.74 15.32
N MET A 130 11.45 -10.93 14.70
CA MET A 130 10.86 -11.12 13.37
C MET A 130 9.33 -11.14 13.42
N LEU A 131 8.76 -11.75 14.46
CA LEU A 131 7.30 -11.85 14.64
C LEU A 131 6.64 -10.46 14.75
N GLY A 132 7.30 -9.50 15.40
CA GLY A 132 6.85 -8.12 15.46
C GLY A 132 6.66 -7.50 14.06
N ALA A 133 7.63 -7.69 13.15
CA ALA A 133 7.53 -7.23 11.77
C ALA A 133 6.42 -7.95 10.97
N ILE A 134 6.25 -9.25 11.20
CA ILE A 134 5.18 -10.03 10.57
C ILE A 134 3.80 -9.52 11.04
N TYR A 135 3.62 -9.28 12.34
CA TYR A 135 2.35 -8.76 12.85
C TYR A 135 2.03 -7.36 12.32
N LEU A 136 3.04 -6.49 12.15
CA LEU A 136 2.85 -5.22 11.45
C LEU A 136 2.32 -5.44 10.02
N SER A 137 2.94 -6.35 9.26
CA SER A 137 2.51 -6.65 7.88
C SER A 137 1.09 -7.24 7.79
N GLN A 138 0.60 -7.79 8.88
CA GLN A 138 -0.77 -8.33 9.02
C GLN A 138 -1.75 -7.33 9.64
N HIS A 139 -1.34 -6.07 9.85
CA HIS A 139 -2.14 -5.03 10.52
C HIS A 139 -2.56 -5.38 11.96
N ARG A 140 -1.80 -6.27 12.62
CA ARG A 140 -1.98 -6.68 14.01
C ARG A 140 -1.14 -5.77 14.93
N PHE A 141 -1.45 -4.49 14.94
CA PHE A 141 -0.59 -3.46 15.52
C PHE A 141 -0.43 -3.61 17.05
N ARG A 142 -1.49 -3.96 17.78
CA ARG A 142 -1.40 -4.22 19.23
C ARG A 142 -0.51 -5.40 19.55
N ASP A 143 -0.66 -6.49 18.79
CA ASP A 143 0.20 -7.67 18.95
C ASP A 143 1.64 -7.37 18.58
N ALA A 144 1.86 -6.59 17.52
CA ALA A 144 3.20 -6.15 17.10
C ALA A 144 3.88 -5.31 18.20
N LEU A 145 3.13 -4.38 18.81
CA LEU A 145 3.64 -3.54 19.90
C LEU A 145 3.98 -4.35 21.15
N GLU A 146 3.13 -5.32 21.53
CA GLU A 146 3.39 -6.22 22.64
C GLU A 146 4.66 -7.05 22.43
N ILE A 147 4.77 -7.71 21.27
CA ILE A 147 5.94 -8.53 20.92
C ILE A 147 7.22 -7.66 20.84
N ALA A 148 7.14 -6.45 20.29
CA ALA A 148 8.28 -5.55 20.22
C ALA A 148 8.74 -5.08 21.60
N ARG A 149 7.82 -4.84 22.55
CA ARG A 149 8.15 -4.55 23.96
C ARG A 149 8.88 -5.73 24.60
N ARG A 150 8.38 -6.96 24.44
CA ARG A 150 9.07 -8.17 24.93
C ARG A 150 10.46 -8.32 24.32
N SER A 151 10.60 -8.09 23.02
CA SER A 151 11.87 -8.14 22.32
C SER A 151 12.84 -7.06 22.84
N ARG A 152 12.37 -5.83 23.06
CA ARG A 152 13.14 -4.72 23.66
C ARG A 152 13.62 -5.07 25.06
N ASP A 153 12.78 -5.68 25.90
CA ASP A 153 13.15 -6.02 27.27
C ASP A 153 14.28 -7.05 27.32
N LEU A 154 14.41 -7.91 26.29
CA LEU A 154 15.55 -8.82 26.12
C LEU A 154 16.81 -8.13 25.57
N ARG A 155 16.64 -7.18 24.65
CA ARG A 155 17.76 -6.42 24.04
C ARG A 155 17.37 -4.96 23.83
N PRO A 156 17.54 -4.11 24.86
CA PRO A 156 17.13 -2.69 24.79
C PRO A 156 18.03 -1.83 23.89
N ASP A 157 19.16 -2.33 23.45
CA ASP A 157 20.12 -1.71 22.56
C ASP A 157 19.92 -2.06 21.07
N ASP A 158 19.03 -2.99 20.74
CA ASP A 158 18.70 -3.24 19.31
C ASP A 158 17.68 -2.20 18.80
N ALA A 159 18.18 -1.36 17.88
CA ALA A 159 17.40 -0.32 17.22
C ALA A 159 16.13 -0.83 16.52
N TRP A 160 16.12 -2.09 16.05
CA TRP A 160 14.99 -2.71 15.38
C TRP A 160 13.71 -2.72 16.24
N ASN A 161 13.85 -3.00 17.52
CA ASN A 161 12.72 -3.07 18.45
C ASN A 161 11.94 -1.76 18.49
N TYR A 162 12.67 -0.64 18.53
CA TYR A 162 12.09 0.71 18.54
C TYR A 162 11.43 1.04 17.19
N GLY A 163 11.98 0.54 16.08
CA GLY A 163 11.35 0.69 14.77
C GLY A 163 9.98 0.01 14.71
N VAL A 164 9.89 -1.25 15.17
CA VAL A 164 8.61 -1.99 15.21
C VAL A 164 7.62 -1.35 16.20
N MET A 165 8.10 -0.90 17.36
CA MET A 165 7.27 -0.18 18.33
C MET A 165 6.68 1.08 17.72
N GLY A 166 7.53 1.93 17.13
CA GLY A 166 7.09 3.18 16.52
C GLY A 166 6.13 2.97 15.34
N ASP A 167 6.38 1.99 14.47
CA ASP A 167 5.47 1.64 13.38
C ASP A 167 4.08 1.24 13.93
N ALA A 168 4.03 0.38 14.95
CA ALA A 168 2.77 -0.02 15.58
C ALA A 168 2.05 1.16 16.24
N GLN A 169 2.78 2.03 16.93
CA GLN A 169 2.25 3.21 17.62
C GLN A 169 1.69 4.25 16.63
N VAL A 170 2.32 4.47 15.47
CA VAL A 170 1.75 5.32 14.40
C VAL A 170 0.37 4.81 14.00
N GLU A 171 0.25 3.52 13.73
CA GLU A 171 -1.00 2.90 13.28
C GLU A 171 -2.08 2.86 14.39
N LEU A 172 -1.65 2.88 15.65
CA LEU A 172 -2.55 3.02 16.80
C LEU A 172 -2.90 4.48 17.10
N GLY A 173 -2.26 5.44 16.44
CA GLY A 173 -2.45 6.88 16.66
C GLY A 173 -1.72 7.45 17.87
N GLU A 174 -0.78 6.70 18.43
CA GLU A 174 0.09 7.04 19.58
C GLU A 174 1.34 7.81 19.07
N TYR A 175 1.13 8.95 18.38
CA TYR A 175 2.17 9.62 17.59
C TYR A 175 3.37 10.12 18.41
N SER A 176 3.15 10.64 19.62
CA SER A 176 4.25 11.09 20.49
C SER A 176 5.21 9.95 20.79
N ASP A 177 4.67 8.83 21.25
CA ASP A 177 5.46 7.64 21.59
C ASP A 177 6.14 7.04 20.36
N ALA A 178 5.46 7.09 19.21
CA ALA A 178 6.00 6.62 17.93
C ALA A 178 7.23 7.41 17.50
N PHE A 179 7.16 8.75 17.58
CA PHE A 179 8.28 9.63 17.21
C PHE A 179 9.45 9.48 18.16
N ASP A 180 9.21 9.36 19.47
CA ASP A 180 10.23 9.05 20.47
C ASP A 180 10.92 7.70 20.20
N ALA A 181 10.15 6.70 19.79
CA ALA A 181 10.69 5.39 19.39
C ALA A 181 11.56 5.50 18.12
N PHE A 182 11.15 6.27 17.11
CA PHE A 182 11.96 6.50 15.92
C PHE A 182 13.25 7.28 16.21
N ASP A 183 13.19 8.26 17.08
CA ASP A 183 14.37 9.00 17.54
C ASP A 183 15.34 8.09 18.30
N LYS A 184 14.82 7.21 19.15
CA LYS A 184 15.64 6.20 19.83
C LYS A 184 16.26 5.22 18.85
N MET A 185 15.51 4.75 17.84
CA MET A 185 16.02 3.90 16.76
C MET A 185 17.17 4.58 16.01
N MET A 186 16.99 5.86 15.66
CA MET A 186 17.98 6.67 14.96
C MET A 186 19.24 6.87 15.80
N ALA A 187 19.09 7.15 17.09
CA ALA A 187 20.21 7.34 18.02
C ALA A 187 21.04 6.07 18.22
N LEU A 188 20.37 4.89 18.26
CA LEU A 188 21.04 3.61 18.41
C LEU A 188 21.75 3.17 17.11
N ARG A 189 21.10 3.30 15.96
CA ARG A 189 21.65 2.85 14.69
C ARG A 189 21.04 3.58 13.49
N PRO A 190 21.67 4.68 13.03
CA PRO A 190 21.27 5.36 11.81
C PRO A 190 21.54 4.43 10.59
N ASN A 191 20.46 3.94 9.98
CA ASN A 191 20.49 3.05 8.82
C ASN A 191 19.30 3.33 7.91
N ALA A 192 19.19 2.60 6.79
CA ALA A 192 18.12 2.79 5.81
C ALA A 192 16.71 2.74 6.44
N ALA A 193 16.45 1.76 7.30
CA ALA A 193 15.16 1.60 7.96
C ALA A 193 14.84 2.74 8.95
N ALA A 194 15.85 3.25 9.66
CA ALA A 194 15.69 4.40 10.56
C ALA A 194 15.40 5.69 9.77
N TYR A 195 16.15 5.95 8.69
CA TYR A 195 15.88 7.11 7.83
C TYR A 195 14.49 7.07 7.19
N ALA A 196 13.99 5.89 6.79
CA ALA A 196 12.65 5.76 6.22
C ALA A 196 11.55 6.11 7.24
N ARG A 197 11.72 5.72 8.51
CA ARG A 197 10.78 6.06 9.57
C ARG A 197 10.80 7.54 9.93
N VAL A 198 11.97 8.16 9.93
CA VAL A 198 12.09 9.62 10.04
C VAL A 198 11.42 10.31 8.86
N ALA A 199 11.54 9.76 7.64
CA ALA A 199 10.84 10.29 6.48
C ALA A 199 9.32 10.23 6.68
N TYR A 200 8.80 9.09 7.12
CA TYR A 200 7.37 8.93 7.36
C TYR A 200 6.85 9.84 8.50
N ALA A 201 7.59 9.94 9.61
CA ALA A 201 7.23 10.87 10.70
C ALA A 201 7.15 12.32 10.21
N ARG A 202 8.10 12.76 9.39
CA ARG A 202 8.10 14.11 8.80
C ARG A 202 6.94 14.33 7.84
N GLU A 203 6.63 13.34 7.03
CA GLU A 203 5.48 13.37 6.13
C GLU A 203 4.17 13.54 6.91
N LEU A 204 3.98 12.75 7.98
CA LEU A 204 2.82 12.86 8.87
C LEU A 204 2.70 14.24 9.53
N GLN A 205 3.82 14.93 9.76
CA GLN A 205 3.89 16.29 10.31
C GLN A 205 3.83 17.39 9.24
N GLY A 206 3.67 17.03 7.97
CA GLY A 206 3.56 17.97 6.84
C GLY A 206 4.91 18.54 6.35
N ASP A 207 6.05 17.99 6.78
CA ASP A 207 7.38 18.32 6.29
C ASP A 207 7.75 17.41 5.09
N ALA A 208 7.14 17.66 3.93
CA ALA A 208 7.33 16.82 2.74
C ALA A 208 8.77 16.89 2.19
N ASP A 209 9.42 18.06 2.23
CA ASP A 209 10.81 18.22 1.79
C ASP A 209 11.78 17.48 2.71
N GLY A 210 11.58 17.58 4.01
CA GLY A 210 12.34 16.83 5.00
C GLY A 210 12.12 15.32 4.90
N ALA A 211 10.90 14.89 4.60
CA ALA A 211 10.57 13.49 4.32
C ALA A 211 11.32 12.97 3.10
N LEU A 212 11.31 13.74 1.99
CA LEU A 212 12.05 13.41 0.78
C LEU A 212 13.56 13.29 1.04
N ALA A 213 14.14 14.27 1.74
CA ALA A 213 15.57 14.23 2.08
C ALA A 213 15.94 13.01 2.94
N ALA A 214 15.10 12.64 3.91
CA ALA A 214 15.30 11.46 4.73
C ALA A 214 15.15 10.15 3.93
N MET A 215 14.15 10.05 3.05
CA MET A 215 13.96 8.88 2.19
C MET A 215 15.11 8.68 1.20
N GLN A 216 15.67 9.76 0.67
CA GLN A 216 16.88 9.69 -0.17
C GLN A 216 18.10 9.19 0.62
N ARG A 217 18.24 9.57 1.90
CA ARG A 217 19.28 9.00 2.78
C ARG A 217 19.06 7.51 3.01
N ALA A 218 17.80 7.08 3.22
CA ALA A 218 17.45 5.66 3.32
C ALA A 218 17.88 4.89 2.07
N ALA A 219 17.54 5.39 0.88
CA ALA A 219 17.94 4.77 -0.39
C ALA A 219 19.47 4.64 -0.54
N LYS A 220 20.23 5.68 -0.14
CA LYS A 220 21.71 5.66 -0.17
C LYS A 220 22.32 4.70 0.86
N ALA A 221 21.66 4.49 2.00
CA ALA A 221 22.13 3.61 3.07
C ALA A 221 21.76 2.14 2.84
N THR A 222 20.99 1.84 1.78
CA THR A 222 20.57 0.48 1.44
C THR A 222 21.74 -0.30 0.81
N ALA A 223 21.85 -1.58 1.18
CA ALA A 223 22.91 -2.44 0.66
C ALA A 223 22.80 -2.60 -0.88
N PRO A 224 23.91 -2.51 -1.61
CA PRO A 224 23.90 -2.61 -3.08
C PRO A 224 23.41 -3.97 -3.61
N ASN A 225 23.52 -5.00 -2.81
CA ASN A 225 23.09 -6.37 -3.14
C ASN A 225 21.67 -6.72 -2.67
N ASP A 226 20.86 -5.73 -2.28
CA ASP A 226 19.43 -5.91 -1.92
C ASP A 226 18.51 -5.14 -2.90
N PRO A 227 18.30 -5.66 -4.12
CA PRO A 227 17.53 -4.97 -5.14
C PRO A 227 16.04 -4.81 -4.78
N GLU A 228 15.45 -5.72 -3.99
CA GLU A 228 14.07 -5.57 -3.50
C GLU A 228 13.96 -4.35 -2.57
N ALA A 229 14.87 -4.23 -1.60
CA ALA A 229 14.90 -3.07 -0.71
C ALA A 229 15.16 -1.77 -1.47
N GLN A 230 16.12 -1.78 -2.42
CA GLN A 230 16.39 -0.61 -3.25
C GLN A 230 15.17 -0.19 -4.08
N ALA A 231 14.43 -1.16 -4.66
CA ALA A 231 13.19 -0.90 -5.39
C ALA A 231 12.11 -0.29 -4.49
N TRP A 232 11.99 -0.79 -3.26
CA TRP A 232 11.06 -0.23 -2.28
C TRP A 232 11.38 1.25 -1.97
N TYR A 233 12.64 1.58 -1.64
CA TYR A 233 13.03 2.96 -1.35
C TYR A 233 12.89 3.88 -2.56
N ALA A 234 13.20 3.39 -3.77
CA ALA A 234 12.98 4.16 -4.99
C ALA A 234 11.48 4.43 -5.22
N ALA A 235 10.62 3.42 -5.02
CA ALA A 235 9.18 3.61 -5.16
C ALA A 235 8.62 4.60 -4.13
N GLN A 236 9.04 4.52 -2.86
CA GLN A 236 8.64 5.48 -1.82
C GLN A 236 9.13 6.91 -2.14
N THR A 237 10.35 7.04 -2.66
CA THR A 237 10.86 8.34 -3.13
C THR A 237 10.01 8.88 -4.28
N GLY A 238 9.56 8.01 -5.19
CA GLY A 238 8.64 8.36 -6.27
C GLY A 238 7.29 8.86 -5.76
N GLU A 239 6.71 8.23 -4.75
CA GLU A 239 5.46 8.69 -4.12
C GLU A 239 5.63 10.07 -3.47
N LEU A 240 6.72 10.33 -2.76
CA LEU A 240 7.00 11.65 -2.18
C LEU A 240 7.17 12.72 -3.27
N TYR A 241 7.81 12.40 -4.39
CA TYR A 241 7.89 13.32 -5.53
C TYR A 241 6.51 13.61 -6.14
N LEU A 242 5.60 12.63 -6.23
CA LEU A 242 4.22 12.87 -6.67
C LEU A 242 3.48 13.82 -5.73
N LYS A 243 3.62 13.64 -4.41
CA LYS A 243 3.03 14.54 -3.41
C LYS A 243 3.59 15.96 -3.48
N LEU A 244 4.82 16.12 -3.95
CA LEU A 244 5.46 17.42 -4.22
C LEU A 244 5.20 17.94 -5.65
N HIS A 245 4.31 17.32 -6.42
CA HIS A 245 4.01 17.64 -7.83
C HIS A 245 5.22 17.58 -8.77
N GLN A 246 6.28 16.89 -8.37
CA GLN A 246 7.51 16.72 -9.16
C GLN A 246 7.41 15.45 -10.04
N VAL A 247 6.48 15.46 -11.00
CA VAL A 247 6.05 14.28 -11.78
C VAL A 247 7.21 13.63 -12.54
N ASP A 248 8.15 14.42 -13.11
CA ASP A 248 9.29 13.85 -13.85
C ASP A 248 10.33 13.20 -12.93
N ASN A 249 10.47 13.70 -11.70
CA ASN A 249 11.30 13.08 -10.67
C ASN A 249 10.68 11.75 -10.22
N ALA A 250 9.36 11.73 -9.99
CA ALA A 250 8.61 10.54 -9.64
C ALA A 250 8.75 9.44 -10.71
N ASP A 251 8.60 9.80 -11.99
CA ASP A 251 8.75 8.88 -13.12
C ASP A 251 10.14 8.22 -13.15
N ARG A 252 11.21 9.02 -12.90
CA ARG A 252 12.57 8.47 -12.83
C ARG A 252 12.72 7.43 -11.70
N GLU A 253 12.18 7.72 -10.52
CA GLU A 253 12.31 6.81 -9.38
C GLU A 253 11.46 5.54 -9.57
N PHE A 254 10.24 5.62 -10.10
CA PHE A 254 9.45 4.42 -10.38
C PHE A 254 10.07 3.55 -11.48
N ARG A 255 10.64 4.16 -12.54
CA ARG A 255 11.39 3.39 -13.55
C ARG A 255 12.63 2.73 -12.95
N ARG A 256 13.35 3.43 -12.08
CA ARG A 256 14.48 2.87 -11.34
C ARG A 256 14.05 1.68 -10.49
N ALA A 257 12.94 1.77 -9.77
CA ALA A 257 12.41 0.69 -8.96
C ALA A 257 12.07 -0.56 -9.80
N VAL A 258 11.39 -0.38 -10.95
CA VAL A 258 11.08 -1.48 -11.88
C VAL A 258 12.35 -2.09 -12.50
N PHE A 259 13.38 -1.28 -12.76
CA PHE A 259 14.68 -1.77 -13.24
C PHE A 259 15.40 -2.63 -12.19
N LEU A 260 15.37 -2.19 -10.93
CA LEU A 260 16.00 -2.90 -9.81
C LEU A 260 15.28 -4.21 -9.48
N PHE A 261 13.94 -4.18 -9.46
CA PHE A 261 13.12 -5.36 -9.18
C PHE A 261 11.92 -5.37 -10.14
N PRO A 262 11.99 -6.15 -11.24
CA PRO A 262 10.95 -6.18 -12.26
C PRO A 262 9.57 -6.58 -11.70
N ASN A 263 8.53 -5.90 -12.19
CA ASN A 263 7.13 -6.10 -11.78
C ASN A 263 6.85 -5.78 -10.29
N TYR A 264 7.67 -4.96 -9.65
CA TYR A 264 7.42 -4.52 -8.27
C TYR A 264 6.10 -3.74 -8.20
N PRO A 265 5.06 -4.24 -7.51
CA PRO A 265 3.69 -3.71 -7.64
C PRO A 265 3.59 -2.22 -7.34
N LEU A 266 4.21 -1.76 -6.25
CA LEU A 266 4.20 -0.35 -5.84
C LEU A 266 4.78 0.57 -6.94
N ALA A 267 5.87 0.15 -7.58
CA ALA A 267 6.49 0.93 -8.64
C ALA A 267 5.67 0.92 -9.94
N VAL A 268 5.07 -0.22 -10.30
CA VAL A 268 4.21 -0.33 -11.50
C VAL A 268 2.95 0.53 -11.33
N ILE A 269 2.31 0.49 -10.16
CA ILE A 269 1.16 1.37 -9.84
C ILE A 269 1.61 2.84 -9.86
N GLY A 270 2.79 3.15 -9.33
CA GLY A 270 3.37 4.50 -9.38
C GLY A 270 3.56 5.02 -10.81
N GLN A 271 4.00 4.17 -11.75
CA GLN A 271 4.06 4.54 -13.17
C GLN A 271 2.67 4.89 -13.72
N GLY A 272 1.63 4.16 -13.34
CA GLY A 272 0.26 4.49 -13.69
C GLY A 272 -0.17 5.86 -13.13
N LYS A 273 0.16 6.16 -11.85
CA LYS A 273 -0.10 7.47 -11.24
C LYS A 273 0.60 8.62 -12.00
N VAL A 274 1.84 8.41 -12.42
CA VAL A 274 2.58 9.37 -13.28
C VAL A 274 1.86 9.61 -14.59
N ARG A 275 1.34 8.55 -15.25
CA ARG A 275 0.54 8.69 -16.48
C ARG A 275 -0.72 9.53 -16.25
N VAL A 276 -1.44 9.27 -15.15
CA VAL A 276 -2.60 10.10 -14.76
C VAL A 276 -2.21 11.55 -14.56
N ALA A 277 -1.13 11.83 -13.83
CA ALA A 277 -0.64 13.17 -13.57
C ALA A 277 -0.25 13.94 -14.85
N ARG A 278 0.20 13.21 -15.90
CA ARG A 278 0.49 13.76 -17.24
C ARG A 278 -0.74 13.85 -18.16
N GLY A 279 -1.93 13.44 -17.71
CA GLY A 279 -3.15 13.39 -18.52
C GLY A 279 -3.26 12.18 -19.46
N ASP A 280 -2.28 11.27 -19.45
CA ASP A 280 -2.30 10.02 -20.24
C ASP A 280 -3.11 8.94 -19.54
N ARG A 281 -4.45 9.09 -19.58
CA ARG A 281 -5.39 8.19 -18.92
C ARG A 281 -5.40 6.80 -19.56
N GLU A 282 -5.25 6.71 -20.89
CA GLU A 282 -5.23 5.42 -21.60
C GLU A 282 -3.96 4.62 -21.26
N GLY A 283 -2.80 5.27 -21.19
CA GLY A 283 -1.57 4.63 -20.73
C GLY A 283 -1.64 4.18 -19.28
N ALA A 284 -2.28 4.96 -18.40
CA ALA A 284 -2.52 4.55 -17.01
C ALA A 284 -3.44 3.34 -16.93
N LEU A 285 -4.56 3.36 -17.68
CA LEU A 285 -5.52 2.26 -17.72
C LEU A 285 -4.87 0.96 -18.17
N ALA A 286 -4.03 0.98 -19.20
CA ALA A 286 -3.30 -0.19 -19.67
C ALA A 286 -2.39 -0.79 -18.59
N ILE A 287 -1.64 0.07 -17.88
CA ILE A 287 -0.76 -0.35 -16.76
C ILE A 287 -1.60 -0.97 -15.63
N TYR A 288 -2.67 -0.33 -15.22
CA TYR A 288 -3.51 -0.79 -14.10
C TYR A 288 -4.23 -2.10 -14.43
N LEU A 289 -4.76 -2.26 -15.65
CA LEU A 289 -5.40 -3.50 -16.09
C LEU A 289 -4.41 -4.69 -16.09
N GLU A 290 -3.18 -4.49 -16.57
CA GLU A 290 -2.17 -5.54 -16.52
C GLU A 290 -1.73 -5.86 -15.10
N GLN A 291 -1.60 -4.85 -14.24
CA GLN A 291 -1.25 -5.06 -12.83
C GLN A 291 -2.38 -5.76 -12.07
N LEU A 292 -3.65 -5.42 -12.35
CA LEU A 292 -4.81 -6.04 -11.70
C LEU A 292 -4.89 -7.57 -11.95
N LYS A 293 -4.45 -8.03 -13.14
CA LYS A 293 -4.36 -9.48 -13.43
C LYS A 293 -3.36 -10.19 -12.52
N ARG A 294 -2.30 -9.52 -12.10
CA ARG A 294 -1.22 -10.07 -11.28
C ARG A 294 -1.54 -10.00 -9.79
N THR A 295 -2.03 -8.85 -9.37
CA THR A 295 -2.33 -8.53 -7.96
C THR A 295 -3.66 -7.78 -7.86
N PRO A 296 -4.79 -8.51 -7.87
CA PRO A 296 -6.10 -7.87 -7.75
C PRO A 296 -6.29 -7.29 -6.36
N THR A 297 -6.44 -5.95 -6.28
CA THR A 297 -6.72 -5.20 -5.04
C THR A 297 -7.92 -4.27 -5.22
N LEU A 298 -8.58 -3.93 -4.12
CA LEU A 298 -9.67 -2.95 -4.09
C LEU A 298 -9.22 -1.61 -4.71
N ASP A 299 -8.11 -1.04 -4.23
CA ASP A 299 -7.59 0.25 -4.68
C ASP A 299 -7.35 0.28 -6.20
N LEU A 300 -6.75 -0.78 -6.73
CA LEU A 300 -6.45 -0.86 -8.16
C LEU A 300 -7.72 -0.99 -9.01
N ALA A 301 -8.69 -1.78 -8.56
CA ALA A 301 -9.99 -1.91 -9.22
C ALA A 301 -10.76 -0.57 -9.18
N ALA A 302 -10.76 0.14 -8.05
CA ALA A 302 -11.37 1.45 -7.91
C ALA A 302 -10.75 2.47 -8.88
N ARG A 303 -9.41 2.55 -8.95
CA ARG A 303 -8.69 3.43 -9.90
C ARG A 303 -9.05 3.16 -11.36
N ILE A 304 -9.21 1.91 -11.72
CA ILE A 304 -9.66 1.53 -13.07
C ILE A 304 -11.10 2.00 -13.30
N GLY A 305 -11.98 1.80 -12.32
CA GLY A 305 -13.36 2.30 -12.35
C GLY A 305 -13.41 3.82 -12.56
N ASP A 306 -12.58 4.58 -11.83
CA ASP A 306 -12.47 6.04 -11.95
C ASP A 306 -12.02 6.49 -13.35
N LEU A 307 -11.06 5.78 -13.95
CA LEU A 307 -10.60 6.08 -15.30
C LEU A 307 -11.71 5.84 -16.33
N TYR A 308 -12.48 4.75 -16.20
CA TYR A 308 -13.64 4.50 -17.06
C TYR A 308 -14.76 5.51 -16.84
N ALA A 309 -15.03 5.92 -15.57
CA ALA A 309 -15.99 6.99 -15.27
C ALA A 309 -15.60 8.33 -15.93
N THR A 310 -14.32 8.70 -15.86
CA THR A 310 -13.77 9.91 -16.50
C THR A 310 -13.91 9.84 -18.04
N ARG A 311 -13.86 8.63 -18.62
CA ARG A 311 -14.05 8.40 -20.06
C ARG A 311 -15.51 8.39 -20.49
N GLY A 312 -16.44 8.35 -19.53
CA GLY A 312 -17.89 8.25 -19.78
C GLY A 312 -18.37 6.82 -20.02
N ASP A 313 -17.55 5.81 -19.78
CA ASP A 313 -17.91 4.39 -19.88
C ASP A 313 -18.49 3.88 -18.55
N ALA A 314 -19.77 4.21 -18.33
CA ALA A 314 -20.47 3.86 -17.11
C ALA A 314 -20.55 2.35 -16.85
N ALA A 315 -20.65 1.54 -17.90
CA ALA A 315 -20.77 0.09 -17.77
C ALA A 315 -19.44 -0.53 -17.24
N GLN A 316 -18.29 -0.12 -17.81
CA GLN A 316 -17.00 -0.58 -17.33
C GLN A 316 -16.68 0.01 -15.94
N SER A 317 -17.02 1.27 -15.71
CA SER A 317 -16.84 1.90 -14.40
C SER A 317 -17.57 1.09 -13.31
N GLU A 318 -18.86 0.78 -13.51
CA GLU A 318 -19.65 0.00 -12.54
C GLU A 318 -19.09 -1.42 -12.37
N HIS A 319 -18.65 -2.08 -13.46
CA HIS A 319 -18.03 -3.38 -13.38
C HIS A 319 -16.80 -3.39 -12.45
N TYR A 320 -15.89 -2.40 -12.58
CA TYR A 320 -14.70 -2.33 -11.76
C TYR A 320 -14.98 -1.84 -10.34
N TYR A 321 -15.98 -1.00 -10.12
CA TYR A 321 -16.44 -0.66 -8.78
C TYR A 321 -17.03 -1.87 -8.05
N GLN A 322 -17.83 -2.69 -8.72
CA GLN A 322 -18.30 -3.94 -8.12
C GLN A 322 -17.14 -4.90 -7.82
N LEU A 323 -16.16 -5.00 -8.72
CA LEU A 323 -14.96 -5.80 -8.47
C LEU A 323 -14.18 -5.29 -7.25
N ALA A 324 -14.07 -3.97 -7.05
CA ALA A 324 -13.44 -3.40 -5.87
C ALA A 324 -14.14 -3.85 -4.58
N GLU A 325 -15.49 -3.83 -4.56
CA GLU A 325 -16.27 -4.34 -3.43
C GLU A 325 -16.08 -5.85 -3.21
N ASP A 326 -16.05 -6.64 -4.28
CA ASP A 326 -15.86 -8.10 -4.21
C ASP A 326 -14.45 -8.49 -3.70
N LEU A 327 -13.44 -7.65 -3.98
CA LEU A 327 -12.06 -7.84 -3.51
C LEU A 327 -11.87 -7.46 -2.05
N ALA A 328 -12.74 -6.61 -1.51
CA ALA A 328 -12.75 -6.26 -0.10
C ALA A 328 -13.23 -7.46 0.74
N GLY A 329 -12.30 -8.21 1.31
CA GLY A 329 -12.61 -9.38 2.14
C GLY A 329 -12.91 -9.00 3.59
N PRO A 330 -13.82 -9.70 4.29
CA PRO A 330 -14.01 -9.54 5.72
C PRO A 330 -12.77 -10.01 6.50
N GLY A 331 -12.41 -9.28 7.57
CA GLY A 331 -11.40 -9.70 8.55
C GLY A 331 -10.00 -9.13 8.35
N VAL A 332 -9.78 -8.29 7.32
CA VAL A 332 -8.51 -7.55 7.15
C VAL A 332 -8.76 -6.07 7.46
N VAL A 333 -8.29 -5.60 8.62
CA VAL A 333 -8.59 -4.24 9.14
C VAL A 333 -8.22 -3.13 8.15
N GLN A 334 -7.12 -3.26 7.42
CA GLN A 334 -6.72 -2.27 6.41
C GLN A 334 -7.65 -2.26 5.20
N THR A 335 -8.06 -3.44 4.73
CA THR A 335 -9.03 -3.54 3.64
C THR A 335 -10.38 -2.96 4.05
N GLU A 336 -10.78 -3.13 5.31
CA GLU A 336 -12.02 -2.55 5.85
C GLU A 336 -11.97 -1.01 5.83
N ALA A 337 -10.85 -0.38 6.25
CA ALA A 337 -10.71 1.09 6.20
C ALA A 337 -10.73 1.61 4.75
N ASN A 338 -10.00 0.97 3.85
CA ASN A 338 -9.99 1.31 2.43
C ASN A 338 -11.37 1.11 1.79
N LEU A 339 -12.10 0.06 2.20
CA LEU A 339 -13.46 -0.17 1.75
C LEU A 339 -14.40 0.95 2.21
N ALA A 340 -14.35 1.34 3.48
CA ALA A 340 -15.17 2.43 4.00
C ALA A 340 -14.92 3.73 3.23
N LEU A 341 -13.66 4.05 3.00
CA LEU A 341 -13.26 5.23 2.25
C LEU A 341 -13.73 5.18 0.79
N TYR A 342 -13.53 4.04 0.13
CA TYR A 342 -13.99 3.80 -1.24
C TYR A 342 -15.50 3.96 -1.36
N LEU A 343 -16.28 3.34 -0.47
CA LEU A 343 -17.74 3.45 -0.47
C LEU A 343 -18.19 4.91 -0.28
N ALA A 344 -17.56 5.63 0.63
CA ALA A 344 -17.83 7.04 0.87
C ALA A 344 -17.44 7.94 -0.31
N ASP A 345 -16.28 7.73 -0.94
CA ASP A 345 -15.82 8.53 -2.08
C ASP A 345 -16.77 8.41 -3.28
N HIS A 346 -17.32 7.22 -3.50
CA HIS A 346 -18.19 6.92 -4.65
C HIS A 346 -19.69 6.99 -4.33
N ASP A 347 -20.08 7.50 -3.15
CA ASP A 347 -21.48 7.57 -2.70
C ASP A 347 -22.21 6.21 -2.75
N ARG A 348 -21.47 5.13 -2.48
CA ARG A 348 -21.97 3.75 -2.51
C ARG A 348 -22.18 3.23 -1.09
N LYS A 349 -23.33 2.60 -0.82
CA LYS A 349 -23.61 1.93 0.47
C LYS A 349 -23.13 2.77 1.68
N VAL A 350 -23.50 4.05 1.73
CA VAL A 350 -22.98 5.02 2.72
C VAL A 350 -23.19 4.56 4.17
N SER A 351 -24.30 3.86 4.47
CA SER A 351 -24.54 3.28 5.79
C SER A 351 -23.51 2.21 6.17
N ASP A 352 -23.11 1.38 5.20
CA ASP A 352 -22.09 0.35 5.41
C ASP A 352 -20.71 1.01 5.59
N ALA A 353 -20.43 2.08 4.81
CA ALA A 353 -19.20 2.86 4.98
C ALA A 353 -19.05 3.39 6.41
N VAL A 354 -20.14 3.94 7.00
CA VAL A 354 -20.13 4.40 8.39
C VAL A 354 -19.89 3.24 9.36
N THR A 355 -20.62 2.15 9.22
CA THR A 355 -20.50 0.99 10.12
C THR A 355 -19.09 0.42 10.09
N ILE A 356 -18.49 0.28 8.90
CA ILE A 356 -17.13 -0.22 8.72
C ILE A 356 -16.12 0.77 9.31
N ALA A 357 -16.25 2.07 9.03
CA ALA A 357 -15.34 3.09 9.54
C ALA A 357 -15.36 3.17 11.07
N GLU A 358 -16.54 3.10 11.71
CA GLU A 358 -16.69 3.05 13.17
C GLU A 358 -16.02 1.79 13.76
N ALA A 359 -16.19 0.63 13.13
CA ALA A 359 -15.57 -0.61 13.58
C ALA A 359 -14.04 -0.59 13.47
N VAL A 360 -13.49 0.08 12.46
CA VAL A 360 -12.04 0.28 12.31
C VAL A 360 -11.53 1.27 13.34
N ALA A 361 -12.19 2.41 13.50
CA ALA A 361 -11.81 3.45 14.45
C ALA A 361 -11.86 2.96 15.91
N ALA A 362 -12.69 1.96 16.25
CA ALA A 362 -12.67 1.32 17.55
C ALA A 362 -11.37 0.52 17.84
N LYS A 363 -10.59 0.17 16.81
CA LYS A 363 -9.37 -0.65 16.92
C LYS A 363 -8.10 0.19 16.79
N ARG A 364 -8.13 1.26 16.00
CA ARG A 364 -6.98 2.12 15.68
C ARG A 364 -7.44 3.55 15.43
N HIS A 365 -6.56 4.51 15.73
CA HIS A 365 -6.87 5.93 15.67
C HIS A 365 -5.85 6.73 14.85
N ASP A 366 -5.22 6.12 13.85
CA ASP A 366 -4.33 6.87 12.96
C ASP A 366 -5.09 7.91 12.11
N ILE A 367 -4.38 8.91 11.58
CA ILE A 367 -5.01 10.03 10.86
C ILE A 367 -5.80 9.59 9.62
N PHE A 368 -5.41 8.49 8.95
CA PHE A 368 -6.12 8.00 7.78
C PHE A 368 -7.40 7.25 8.15
N THR A 369 -7.40 6.53 9.27
CA THR A 369 -8.61 5.95 9.85
C THR A 369 -9.61 7.03 10.28
N GLU A 370 -9.13 8.09 10.92
CA GLU A 370 -9.97 9.22 11.32
C GLU A 370 -10.50 10.01 10.11
N ASP A 371 -9.71 10.12 9.02
CA ASP A 371 -10.18 10.71 7.75
C ASP A 371 -11.29 9.87 7.11
N ALA A 372 -11.12 8.55 7.05
CA ALA A 372 -12.14 7.65 6.52
C ALA A 372 -13.45 7.74 7.33
N LEU A 373 -13.35 7.79 8.66
CA LEU A 373 -14.52 7.98 9.54
C LEU A 373 -15.19 9.34 9.32
N ALA A 374 -14.37 10.41 9.28
CA ALA A 374 -14.87 11.76 9.03
C ALA A 374 -15.61 11.85 7.69
N TRP A 375 -15.05 11.25 6.66
CA TRP A 375 -15.63 11.29 5.32
C TRP A 375 -16.91 10.46 5.22
N ALA A 376 -16.94 9.26 5.82
CA ALA A 376 -18.14 8.43 5.90
C ALA A 376 -19.28 9.16 6.65
N TYR A 377 -19.00 9.80 7.79
CA TYR A 377 -19.98 10.63 8.50
C TYR A 377 -20.48 11.80 7.66
N TYR A 378 -19.58 12.49 6.95
CA TYR A 378 -19.97 13.60 6.07
C TYR A 378 -20.93 13.16 4.99
N LYS A 379 -20.62 12.03 4.32
CA LYS A 379 -21.50 11.46 3.28
C LYS A 379 -22.85 10.98 3.82
N ALA A 380 -22.88 10.52 5.07
CA ALA A 380 -24.11 10.16 5.78
C ALA A 380 -24.91 11.36 6.32
N GLY A 381 -24.44 12.61 6.11
CA GLY A 381 -25.09 13.81 6.63
C GLY A 381 -24.85 14.08 8.12
N ARG A 382 -24.02 13.28 8.79
CA ARG A 382 -23.64 13.41 10.21
C ARG A 382 -22.52 14.48 10.38
N VAL A 383 -22.83 15.72 9.99
CA VAL A 383 -21.83 16.80 9.82
C VAL A 383 -21.07 17.12 11.12
N LYS A 384 -21.73 17.06 12.30
CA LYS A 384 -21.07 17.32 13.59
C LYS A 384 -20.04 16.25 13.93
N ASP A 385 -20.39 14.98 13.74
CA ASP A 385 -19.50 13.83 13.96
C ASP A 385 -18.34 13.87 12.96
N ALA A 386 -18.63 14.17 11.68
CA ALA A 386 -17.63 14.35 10.64
C ALA A 386 -16.60 15.43 10.99
N TYR A 387 -17.06 16.56 11.54
CA TYR A 387 -16.16 17.64 11.96
C TYR A 387 -15.23 17.18 13.10
N ALA A 388 -15.77 16.51 14.12
CA ALA A 388 -14.96 16.00 15.24
C ALA A 388 -13.88 15.03 14.76
N ALA A 389 -14.24 14.04 13.94
CA ALA A 389 -13.29 13.08 13.37
C ALA A 389 -12.25 13.76 12.46
N SER A 390 -12.66 14.76 11.65
CA SER A 390 -11.72 15.49 10.78
C SER A 390 -10.65 16.28 11.55
N GLN A 391 -10.96 16.77 12.76
CA GLN A 391 -9.96 17.41 13.62
C GLN A 391 -8.92 16.38 14.10
N LEU A 392 -9.35 15.14 14.39
CA LEU A 392 -8.45 14.04 14.74
C LEU A 392 -7.58 13.62 13.54
N ALA A 393 -8.13 13.62 12.34
CA ALA A 393 -7.38 13.34 11.12
C ALA A 393 -6.27 14.37 10.84
N LEU A 394 -6.42 15.61 11.29
CA LEU A 394 -5.44 16.68 11.07
C LEU A 394 -4.50 16.93 12.26
N ARG A 395 -4.59 16.15 13.36
CA ARG A 395 -3.90 16.45 14.62
C ARG A 395 -2.38 16.39 14.57
N THR A 396 -1.80 15.73 13.56
CA THR A 396 -0.34 15.68 13.36
C THR A 396 0.23 16.92 12.65
N GLY A 397 -0.65 17.78 12.10
CA GLY A 397 -0.23 18.88 11.23
C GLY A 397 0.04 18.45 9.79
N THR A 398 -0.49 17.29 9.38
CA THR A 398 -0.36 16.77 8.01
C THR A 398 -0.73 17.80 6.96
N ARG A 399 -0.03 17.74 5.81
CA ARG A 399 -0.33 18.53 4.61
C ARG A 399 -0.78 17.65 3.44
N ASP A 400 -1.29 16.45 3.73
CA ASP A 400 -1.89 15.61 2.71
C ASP A 400 -3.08 16.34 2.08
N GLU A 401 -3.01 16.60 0.77
CA GLU A 401 -3.99 17.41 0.04
C GLU A 401 -5.39 16.79 0.07
N THR A 402 -5.49 15.46 0.08
CA THR A 402 -6.78 14.77 0.12
C THR A 402 -7.46 14.94 1.47
N LEU A 403 -6.71 14.74 2.56
CA LEU A 403 -7.21 14.96 3.92
C LEU A 403 -7.64 16.42 4.12
N LEU A 404 -6.82 17.37 3.69
CA LEU A 404 -7.13 18.79 3.77
C LEU A 404 -8.38 19.15 2.97
N ALA A 405 -8.51 18.67 1.73
CA ALA A 405 -9.66 18.94 0.88
C ALA A 405 -10.97 18.39 1.47
N ARG A 406 -10.94 17.18 2.06
CA ARG A 406 -12.09 16.60 2.76
C ARG A 406 -12.45 17.40 4.01
N ALA A 407 -11.47 17.74 4.85
CA ALA A 407 -11.67 18.54 6.05
C ALA A 407 -12.26 19.93 5.73
N ASP A 408 -11.83 20.57 4.65
CA ASP A 408 -12.38 21.86 4.20
C ASP A 408 -13.85 21.75 3.78
N ARG A 409 -14.23 20.68 3.07
CA ARG A 409 -15.62 20.41 2.70
C ARG A 409 -16.50 20.20 3.95
N ILE A 410 -16.01 19.43 4.91
CA ILE A 410 -16.70 19.17 6.19
C ILE A 410 -16.86 20.47 6.97
N ARG A 411 -15.81 21.28 7.10
CA ARG A 411 -15.83 22.60 7.77
C ARG A 411 -16.85 23.54 7.13
N ALA A 412 -16.88 23.63 5.80
CA ALA A 412 -17.84 24.45 5.07
C ALA A 412 -19.30 23.99 5.28
N ALA A 413 -19.54 22.70 5.41
CA ALA A 413 -20.87 22.15 5.71
C ALA A 413 -21.31 22.48 7.14
N THR A 414 -20.39 22.39 8.13
CA THR A 414 -20.64 22.75 9.52
C THR A 414 -21.04 24.21 9.66
N ALA A 415 -20.33 25.12 8.98
CA ALA A 415 -20.65 26.56 8.99
C ALA A 415 -22.03 26.88 8.43
N ARG A 416 -22.48 26.16 7.38
CA ARG A 416 -23.84 26.32 6.78
C ARG A 416 -24.94 25.80 7.71
N GLY A 417 -24.69 24.71 8.45
CA GLY A 417 -25.63 24.18 9.44
C GLY A 417 -25.88 25.16 10.58
N VAL A 418 -24.82 25.74 11.14
CA VAL A 418 -24.93 26.75 12.21
C VAL A 418 -25.67 28.01 11.78
N SER A 419 -25.62 28.38 10.48
CA SER A 419 -26.33 29.55 9.93
C SER A 419 -27.84 29.30 9.72
N ARG A 420 -28.30 28.05 9.65
CA ARG A 420 -29.72 27.70 9.50
C ARG A 420 -30.45 27.53 10.84
N ASP A 421 -29.73 27.31 11.92
CA ASP A 421 -30.25 27.15 13.28
C ASP A 421 -30.28 28.47 14.06
N ARG A 422 -29.94 29.59 13.43
CA ARG A 422 -30.09 30.99 13.91
C ARG A 422 -31.15 31.72 13.12
#